data_1362a15564decb20fa6a48ade8884822
#
_entry.id   1362a15564decb20fa6a48ade8884822
#
_cell.length_a   1.000
_cell.length_b   1.000
_cell.length_c   1.000
_cell.angle_alpha   90.00
_cell.angle_beta   90.00
_cell.angle_gamma   90.00
#
_symmetry.space_group_name_H-M   'P 1'
#
loop_
_entity.id
_entity.type
_entity.pdbx_description
1 polymer ?
#
loop_
_entity_poly.entity_id
_entity_poly.type
_entity_poly.pdbx_seq_one_letter_code
_entity_poly.pdbx_strand_id
1 'polypeptide(L)'
;MDKISYALGLSIGNNFQNSGINNLQVEDFVKGLKDVLSEAQPEISYDEAKQVINDYFMNLQKERLELNKKAGEEFLNINKGKAGVVTLPSGLQYQVLKQGEGAKPTASDKVKCHYHGTLINGTVFDSSVQRGEPAVFGVSQVIPGWVEALQLMPVGSKWRLFIPSNLAYGEHGAGDAIERNSALVFASFPSMITFHPLSYGIEKNKV
;
A
#
# COMPACT_ATOMS: atom_id res chain seq x y z
N MET A 1 -28.58 -33.92 0.14
CA MET A 1 -27.32 -33.14 0.22
C MET A 1 -26.79 -33.26 1.65
N ASP A 2 -25.56 -33.71 1.81
CA ASP A 2 -24.89 -33.68 3.10
C ASP A 2 -24.43 -32.25 3.42
N LYS A 3 -24.94 -31.69 4.52
CA LYS A 3 -24.72 -30.28 4.88
C LYS A 3 -23.26 -29.98 5.26
N ILE A 4 -22.57 -30.95 5.86
CA ILE A 4 -21.16 -30.76 6.27
C ILE A 4 -20.27 -30.74 5.04
N SER A 5 -20.41 -31.65 4.11
CA SER A 5 -19.65 -31.70 2.87
C SER A 5 -19.86 -30.42 2.04
N TYR A 6 -21.10 -29.93 1.95
CA TYR A 6 -21.40 -28.69 1.25
C TYR A 6 -20.77 -27.47 1.93
N ALA A 7 -20.84 -27.36 3.25
CA ALA A 7 -20.24 -26.27 4.00
C ALA A 7 -18.72 -26.23 3.86
N LEU A 8 -18.05 -27.40 3.88
CA LEU A 8 -16.61 -27.48 3.61
C LEU A 8 -16.26 -27.00 2.20
N GLY A 9 -17.07 -27.37 1.20
CA GLY A 9 -16.91 -26.89 -0.17
C GLY A 9 -17.02 -25.36 -0.27
N LEU A 10 -18.02 -24.75 0.40
CA LEU A 10 -18.15 -23.29 0.46
C LEU A 10 -16.93 -22.63 1.10
N SER A 11 -16.45 -23.17 2.21
CA SER A 11 -15.28 -22.63 2.91
C SER A 11 -14.02 -22.68 2.05
N ILE A 12 -13.76 -23.80 1.39
CA ILE A 12 -12.61 -23.98 0.49
C ILE A 12 -12.74 -23.06 -0.73
N GLY A 13 -13.92 -22.97 -1.34
CA GLY A 13 -14.18 -22.09 -2.47
C GLY A 13 -13.91 -20.63 -2.15
N ASN A 14 -14.38 -20.16 -0.99
CA ASN A 14 -14.08 -18.80 -0.51
C ASN A 14 -12.57 -18.57 -0.30
N ASN A 15 -11.87 -19.55 0.26
CA ASN A 15 -10.42 -19.46 0.43
C ASN A 15 -9.68 -19.38 -0.91
N PHE A 16 -10.10 -20.13 -1.91
CA PHE A 16 -9.55 -20.06 -3.25
C PHE A 16 -9.77 -18.68 -3.88
N GLN A 17 -10.99 -18.14 -3.81
CA GLN A 17 -11.29 -16.81 -4.32
C GLN A 17 -10.44 -15.73 -3.63
N ASN A 18 -10.35 -15.77 -2.31
CA ASN A 18 -9.54 -14.84 -1.53
C ASN A 18 -8.04 -14.94 -1.84
N SER A 19 -7.56 -16.12 -2.22
CA SER A 19 -6.18 -16.37 -2.65
C SER A 19 -5.93 -16.04 -4.12
N GLY A 20 -6.99 -15.64 -4.86
CA GLY A 20 -6.90 -15.32 -6.29
C GLY A 20 -6.94 -16.54 -7.23
N ILE A 21 -7.31 -17.70 -6.73
CA ILE A 21 -7.50 -18.92 -7.54
C ILE A 21 -8.89 -18.84 -8.17
N ASN A 22 -8.97 -18.33 -9.39
CA ASN A 22 -10.25 -18.11 -10.07
C ASN A 22 -10.53 -19.12 -11.22
N ASN A 23 -9.51 -19.87 -11.65
CA ASN A 23 -9.57 -20.76 -12.82
C ASN A 23 -9.40 -22.24 -12.42
N LEU A 24 -9.99 -22.64 -11.27
CA LEU A 24 -9.91 -24.02 -10.80
C LEU A 24 -10.78 -24.93 -11.66
N GLN A 25 -10.20 -26.03 -12.16
CA GLN A 25 -10.96 -27.13 -12.76
C GLN A 25 -11.52 -27.99 -11.62
N VAL A 26 -12.81 -27.82 -11.36
CA VAL A 26 -13.48 -28.41 -10.18
C VAL A 26 -13.44 -29.94 -10.22
N GLU A 27 -13.57 -30.52 -11.40
CA GLU A 27 -13.56 -31.98 -11.62
C GLU A 27 -12.21 -32.57 -11.20
N ASP A 28 -11.09 -31.98 -11.60
CA ASP A 28 -9.74 -32.43 -11.26
C ASP A 28 -9.45 -32.22 -9.77
N PHE A 29 -9.91 -31.10 -9.21
CA PHE A 29 -9.82 -30.88 -7.77
C PHE A 29 -10.57 -31.94 -6.95
N VAL A 30 -11.80 -32.25 -7.35
CA VAL A 30 -12.61 -33.30 -6.70
C VAL A 30 -11.96 -34.68 -6.87
N LYS A 31 -11.35 -34.95 -8.03
CA LYS A 31 -10.62 -36.19 -8.27
C LYS A 31 -9.43 -36.32 -7.31
N GLY A 32 -8.57 -35.34 -7.23
CA GLY A 32 -7.45 -35.36 -6.29
C GLY A 32 -7.88 -35.50 -4.82
N LEU A 33 -8.99 -34.88 -4.43
CA LEU A 33 -9.58 -35.08 -3.11
C LEU A 33 -10.05 -36.53 -2.89
N LYS A 34 -10.69 -37.15 -3.87
CA LYS A 34 -11.14 -38.52 -3.80
C LYS A 34 -9.96 -39.48 -3.68
N ASP A 35 -8.91 -39.30 -4.46
CA ASP A 35 -7.73 -40.14 -4.44
C ASP A 35 -7.10 -40.18 -3.03
N VAL A 36 -7.00 -39.04 -2.37
CA VAL A 36 -6.51 -38.97 -0.99
C VAL A 36 -7.45 -39.65 0.00
N LEU A 37 -8.75 -39.38 -0.08
CA LEU A 37 -9.73 -39.92 0.88
C LEU A 37 -9.96 -41.43 0.75
N SER A 38 -9.70 -41.99 -0.43
CA SER A 38 -9.84 -43.44 -0.69
C SER A 38 -8.50 -44.17 -0.63
N GLU A 39 -7.41 -43.51 -0.22
CA GLU A 39 -6.06 -44.06 -0.20
C GLU A 39 -5.62 -44.64 -1.57
N ALA A 40 -6.17 -44.10 -2.64
CA ALA A 40 -5.78 -44.45 -4.00
C ALA A 40 -4.41 -43.83 -4.36
N GLN A 41 -3.75 -44.37 -5.36
CA GLN A 41 -2.53 -43.82 -5.88
C GLN A 41 -2.86 -42.54 -6.66
N PRO A 42 -2.30 -41.35 -6.29
CA PRO A 42 -2.51 -40.12 -7.02
C PRO A 42 -1.96 -40.20 -8.46
N GLU A 43 -2.57 -39.46 -9.40
CA GLU A 43 -2.11 -39.42 -10.78
C GLU A 43 -0.77 -38.68 -10.96
N ILE A 44 -0.45 -37.76 -10.03
CA ILE A 44 0.85 -37.09 -9.97
C ILE A 44 1.48 -37.32 -8.59
N SER A 45 2.80 -37.29 -8.53
CA SER A 45 3.51 -37.43 -7.25
C SER A 45 3.27 -36.19 -6.36
N TYR A 46 3.41 -36.35 -5.03
CA TYR A 46 3.31 -35.24 -4.09
C TYR A 46 4.38 -34.14 -4.33
N ASP A 47 5.58 -34.55 -4.82
CA ASP A 47 6.63 -33.59 -5.15
C ASP A 47 6.26 -32.77 -6.40
N GLU A 48 5.70 -33.41 -7.41
CA GLU A 48 5.17 -32.74 -8.59
C GLU A 48 4.00 -31.81 -8.23
N ALA A 49 3.05 -32.27 -7.42
CA ALA A 49 1.94 -31.46 -6.95
C ALA A 49 2.43 -30.19 -6.21
N LYS A 50 3.44 -30.34 -5.35
CA LYS A 50 4.05 -29.23 -4.63
C LYS A 50 4.72 -28.23 -5.58
N GLN A 51 5.42 -28.73 -6.60
CA GLN A 51 6.06 -27.87 -7.60
C GLN A 51 5.03 -27.10 -8.42
N VAL A 52 4.00 -27.76 -8.95
CA VAL A 52 2.90 -27.13 -9.71
C VAL A 52 2.21 -26.05 -8.90
N ILE A 53 1.92 -26.31 -7.62
CA ILE A 53 1.31 -25.32 -6.72
C ILE A 53 2.24 -24.12 -6.52
N ASN A 54 3.52 -24.34 -6.26
CA ASN A 54 4.49 -23.26 -6.08
C ASN A 54 4.61 -22.38 -7.35
N ASP A 55 4.73 -23.02 -8.51
CA ASP A 55 4.84 -22.32 -9.79
C ASP A 55 3.57 -21.52 -10.10
N TYR A 56 2.40 -22.06 -9.79
CA TYR A 56 1.13 -21.36 -9.92
C TYR A 56 1.09 -20.07 -9.07
N PHE A 57 1.42 -20.18 -7.79
CA PHE A 57 1.41 -19.00 -6.90
C PHE A 57 2.49 -17.99 -7.26
N MET A 58 3.66 -18.42 -7.71
CA MET A 58 4.71 -17.52 -8.22
C MET A 58 4.22 -16.73 -9.44
N ASN A 59 3.57 -17.40 -10.39
CA ASN A 59 3.01 -16.75 -11.58
C ASN A 59 1.87 -15.79 -11.21
N LEU A 60 0.96 -16.20 -10.35
CA LEU A 60 -0.13 -15.36 -9.87
C LEU A 60 0.40 -14.08 -9.17
N GLN A 61 1.45 -14.22 -8.36
CA GLN A 61 2.10 -13.10 -7.73
C GLN A 61 2.74 -12.15 -8.75
N LYS A 62 3.43 -12.70 -9.76
CA LYS A 62 4.04 -11.92 -10.84
C LYS A 62 2.99 -11.13 -11.63
N GLU A 63 1.87 -11.77 -11.97
CA GLU A 63 0.75 -11.10 -12.66
C GLU A 63 0.17 -9.95 -11.83
N ARG A 64 -0.03 -10.15 -10.53
CA ARG A 64 -0.50 -9.09 -9.61
C ARG A 64 0.48 -7.91 -9.55
N LEU A 65 1.78 -8.18 -9.47
CA LEU A 65 2.80 -7.14 -9.49
C LEU A 65 2.73 -6.27 -10.74
N GLU A 66 2.60 -6.90 -11.90
CA GLU A 66 2.49 -6.19 -13.19
C GLU A 66 1.17 -5.42 -13.31
N LEU A 67 0.06 -5.99 -12.84
CA LEU A 67 -1.24 -5.31 -12.83
C LEU A 67 -1.22 -4.06 -11.94
N ASN A 68 -0.70 -4.16 -10.72
CA ASN A 68 -0.60 -3.03 -9.80
C ASN A 68 0.31 -1.93 -10.36
N LYS A 69 1.45 -2.32 -10.96
CA LYS A 69 2.37 -1.38 -11.60
C LYS A 69 1.69 -0.62 -12.74
N LYS A 70 1.07 -1.35 -13.67
CA LYS A 70 0.34 -0.75 -14.80
C LYS A 70 -0.79 0.17 -14.33
N ALA A 71 -1.59 -0.29 -13.38
CA ALA A 71 -2.69 0.51 -12.84
C ALA A 71 -2.18 1.80 -12.16
N GLY A 72 -1.08 1.71 -11.41
CA GLY A 72 -0.44 2.88 -10.80
C GLY A 72 0.12 3.86 -11.83
N GLU A 73 0.81 3.37 -12.85
CA GLU A 73 1.35 4.19 -13.94
C GLU A 73 0.24 4.88 -14.74
N GLU A 74 -0.82 4.17 -15.09
CA GLU A 74 -1.98 4.71 -15.79
C GLU A 74 -2.69 5.78 -14.96
N PHE A 75 -2.92 5.50 -13.68
CA PHE A 75 -3.50 6.45 -12.73
C PHE A 75 -2.68 7.75 -12.67
N LEU A 76 -1.37 7.67 -12.51
CA LEU A 76 -0.48 8.84 -12.45
C LEU A 76 -0.41 9.57 -13.80
N ASN A 77 -0.42 8.84 -14.91
CA ASN A 77 -0.43 9.42 -16.25
C ASN A 77 -1.71 10.23 -16.53
N ILE A 78 -2.87 9.74 -16.09
CA ILE A 78 -4.13 10.49 -16.17
C ILE A 78 -4.10 11.67 -15.20
N ASN A 79 -3.60 11.45 -13.98
CA ASN A 79 -3.64 12.44 -12.91
C ASN A 79 -2.78 13.68 -13.21
N LYS A 80 -1.63 13.53 -13.89
CA LYS A 80 -0.77 14.67 -14.28
C LYS A 80 -1.47 15.70 -15.16
N GLY A 81 -2.52 15.30 -15.88
CA GLY A 81 -3.33 16.22 -16.70
C GLY A 81 -4.42 16.98 -15.93
N LYS A 82 -4.63 16.68 -14.66
CA LYS A 82 -5.65 17.35 -13.84
C LYS A 82 -5.20 18.73 -13.40
N ALA A 83 -6.17 19.65 -13.32
CA ALA A 83 -5.89 21.03 -12.89
C ALA A 83 -5.26 21.08 -11.49
N GLY A 84 -4.20 21.85 -11.35
CA GLY A 84 -3.49 22.05 -10.09
C GLY A 84 -2.59 20.89 -9.66
N VAL A 85 -2.43 19.84 -10.46
CA VAL A 85 -1.48 18.75 -10.22
C VAL A 85 -0.11 19.14 -10.76
N VAL A 86 0.89 19.08 -9.92
CA VAL A 86 2.30 19.26 -10.26
C VAL A 86 2.99 17.91 -10.24
N THR A 87 3.80 17.62 -11.24
CA THR A 87 4.63 16.39 -11.32
C THR A 87 6.09 16.76 -11.18
N LEU A 88 6.77 16.13 -10.22
CA LEU A 88 8.21 16.30 -10.00
C LEU A 88 9.04 15.35 -10.87
N PRO A 89 10.34 15.63 -11.09
CA PRO A 89 11.22 14.74 -11.86
C PRO A 89 11.33 13.31 -11.30
N SER A 90 11.12 13.13 -10.00
CA SER A 90 11.06 11.82 -9.33
C SER A 90 9.83 10.97 -9.71
N GLY A 91 8.81 11.60 -10.31
CA GLY A 91 7.50 11.01 -10.57
C GLY A 91 6.49 11.26 -9.45
N LEU A 92 6.90 11.83 -8.33
CA LEU A 92 5.97 12.29 -7.30
C LEU A 92 5.04 13.35 -7.88
N GLN A 93 3.73 13.21 -7.61
CA GLN A 93 2.76 14.24 -7.96
C GLN A 93 2.11 14.80 -6.71
N TYR A 94 1.79 16.08 -6.75
CA TYR A 94 1.05 16.73 -5.67
C TYR A 94 0.08 17.77 -6.18
N GLN A 95 -0.93 18.04 -5.36
CA GLN A 95 -1.89 19.13 -5.56
C GLN A 95 -1.95 19.95 -4.28
N VAL A 96 -1.72 21.26 -4.39
CA VAL A 96 -1.85 22.18 -3.26
C VAL A 96 -3.33 22.46 -3.02
N LEU A 97 -3.86 22.03 -1.88
CA LEU A 97 -5.25 22.29 -1.46
C LEU A 97 -5.35 23.54 -0.60
N LYS A 98 -4.30 23.82 0.17
CA LYS A 98 -4.10 25.06 0.93
C LYS A 98 -2.62 25.33 1.02
N GLN A 99 -2.23 26.56 0.70
CA GLN A 99 -0.86 27.02 0.86
C GLN A 99 -0.64 27.48 2.31
N GLY A 100 0.43 27.00 2.92
CA GLY A 100 0.92 27.48 4.21
C GLY A 100 1.98 28.57 4.02
N GLU A 101 2.26 29.31 5.07
CA GLU A 101 3.22 30.43 5.09
C GLU A 101 4.41 30.16 6.02
N GLY A 102 4.42 29.05 6.75
CA GLY A 102 5.50 28.71 7.67
C GLY A 102 6.75 28.22 6.98
N ALA A 103 7.80 27.93 7.77
CA ALA A 103 9.04 27.37 7.27
C ALA A 103 8.83 25.98 6.65
N LYS A 104 9.68 25.61 5.69
CA LYS A 104 9.72 24.24 5.15
C LYS A 104 10.58 23.36 6.05
N PRO A 105 10.13 22.14 6.37
CA PRO A 105 10.95 21.21 7.13
C PRO A 105 12.21 20.79 6.36
N THR A 106 13.26 20.47 7.10
CA THR A 106 14.47 19.84 6.59
C THR A 106 14.44 18.32 6.87
N ALA A 107 15.35 17.55 6.28
CA ALA A 107 15.43 16.11 6.48
C ALA A 107 15.68 15.72 7.95
N SER A 108 16.29 16.58 8.75
CA SER A 108 16.60 16.36 10.18
C SER A 108 15.44 16.67 11.12
N ASP A 109 14.37 17.27 10.62
CA ASP A 109 13.27 17.73 11.45
C ASP A 109 12.24 16.64 11.74
N LYS A 110 11.40 16.92 12.76
CA LYS A 110 10.19 16.14 13.04
C LYS A 110 8.97 16.94 12.65
N VAL A 111 8.01 16.26 12.06
CA VAL A 111 6.72 16.84 11.68
C VAL A 111 5.59 16.17 12.42
N LYS A 112 4.58 16.97 12.79
CA LYS A 112 3.32 16.49 13.34
C LYS A 112 2.22 16.82 12.34
N CYS A 113 1.53 15.81 11.82
CA CYS A 113 0.49 16.04 10.83
C CYS A 113 -0.63 15.00 10.91
N HIS A 114 -1.79 15.38 10.41
CA HIS A 114 -2.82 14.43 10.05
C HIS A 114 -2.65 13.99 8.59
N TYR A 115 -2.94 12.72 8.35
CA TYR A 115 -2.97 12.16 7.01
C TYR A 115 -4.09 11.13 6.86
N HIS A 116 -4.45 10.91 5.62
CA HIS A 116 -5.39 9.88 5.21
C HIS A 116 -4.83 9.22 3.95
N GLY A 117 -4.37 7.99 4.10
CA GLY A 117 -3.74 7.21 3.04
C GLY A 117 -4.72 6.24 2.42
N THR A 118 -4.81 6.27 1.09
CA THR A 118 -5.64 5.35 0.31
C THR A 118 -4.85 4.73 -0.82
N LEU A 119 -5.27 3.56 -1.24
CA LEU A 119 -4.93 3.00 -2.55
C LEU A 119 -5.58 3.84 -3.65
N ILE A 120 -5.18 3.63 -4.91
CA ILE A 120 -5.74 4.35 -6.07
C ILE A 120 -7.24 4.06 -6.29
N ASN A 121 -7.75 2.93 -5.79
CA ASN A 121 -9.17 2.56 -5.81
C ASN A 121 -9.99 3.17 -4.66
N GLY A 122 -9.36 3.97 -3.78
CA GLY A 122 -9.99 4.62 -2.64
C GLY A 122 -10.01 3.80 -1.35
N THR A 123 -9.53 2.56 -1.35
CA THR A 123 -9.43 1.75 -0.13
C THR A 123 -8.48 2.40 0.86
N VAL A 124 -8.95 2.68 2.07
CA VAL A 124 -8.14 3.29 3.14
C VAL A 124 -7.23 2.22 3.73
N PHE A 125 -5.92 2.47 3.75
CA PHE A 125 -4.96 1.58 4.41
C PHE A 125 -4.44 2.14 5.74
N ASP A 126 -4.42 3.47 5.89
CA ASP A 126 -4.04 4.12 7.15
C ASP A 126 -4.59 5.56 7.22
N SER A 127 -5.02 5.98 8.42
CA SER A 127 -5.57 7.32 8.61
C SER A 127 -5.42 7.79 10.06
N SER A 128 -4.57 8.77 10.26
CA SER A 128 -4.47 9.46 11.55
C SER A 128 -5.73 10.27 11.89
N VAL A 129 -6.49 10.66 10.86
CA VAL A 129 -7.79 11.34 11.02
C VAL A 129 -8.83 10.41 11.64
N GLN A 130 -8.88 9.16 11.16
CA GLN A 130 -9.80 8.16 11.73
C GLN A 130 -9.41 7.76 13.16
N ARG A 131 -8.11 7.79 13.50
CA ARG A 131 -7.64 7.59 14.87
C ARG A 131 -7.91 8.78 15.80
N GLY A 132 -8.26 9.95 15.26
CA GLY A 132 -8.56 11.15 16.03
C GLY A 132 -7.34 11.92 16.53
N GLU A 133 -6.11 11.46 16.21
CA GLU A 133 -4.87 12.08 16.68
C GLU A 133 -3.82 12.18 15.56
N PRO A 134 -3.06 13.30 15.51
CA PRO A 134 -2.01 13.48 14.53
C PRO A 134 -0.80 12.59 14.83
N ALA A 135 -0.15 12.11 13.79
CA ALA A 135 1.10 11.36 13.91
C ALA A 135 2.32 12.28 13.94
N VAL A 136 3.35 11.87 14.65
CA VAL A 136 4.66 12.55 14.71
C VAL A 136 5.73 11.61 14.18
N PHE A 137 6.50 12.09 13.20
CA PHE A 137 7.60 11.31 12.63
C PHE A 137 8.74 12.22 12.13
N GLY A 138 9.94 11.66 12.06
CA GLY A 138 11.09 12.33 11.43
C GLY A 138 10.89 12.40 9.92
N VAL A 139 11.25 13.53 9.31
CA VAL A 139 11.12 13.73 7.86
C VAL A 139 11.87 12.66 7.07
N SER A 140 13.05 12.23 7.53
CA SER A 140 13.86 11.19 6.88
C SER A 140 13.43 9.75 7.22
N GLN A 141 12.40 9.55 8.06
CA GLN A 141 11.98 8.24 8.56
C GLN A 141 10.71 7.69 7.89
N VAL A 142 10.22 8.37 6.89
CA VAL A 142 9.01 8.01 6.13
C VAL A 142 9.37 7.56 4.71
N ILE A 143 8.39 7.11 3.94
CA ILE A 143 8.60 6.70 2.54
C ILE A 143 9.19 7.84 1.70
N PRO A 144 10.02 7.53 0.67
CA PRO A 144 10.74 8.54 -0.12
C PRO A 144 9.86 9.66 -0.66
N GLY A 145 8.66 9.33 -1.15
CA GLY A 145 7.72 10.34 -1.65
C GLY A 145 7.26 11.34 -0.58
N TRP A 146 7.14 10.93 0.67
CA TRP A 146 6.87 11.82 1.78
C TRP A 146 8.10 12.67 2.16
N VAL A 147 9.30 12.06 2.16
CA VAL A 147 10.55 12.79 2.40
C VAL A 147 10.69 13.95 1.43
N GLU A 148 10.44 13.72 0.14
CA GLU A 148 10.50 14.75 -0.89
C GLU A 148 9.39 15.81 -0.72
N ALA A 149 8.13 15.36 -0.52
CA ALA A 149 7.00 16.27 -0.39
C ALA A 149 7.13 17.21 0.82
N LEU A 150 7.47 16.66 2.00
CA LEU A 150 7.55 17.42 3.24
C LEU A 150 8.55 18.57 3.17
N GLN A 151 9.68 18.36 2.50
CA GLN A 151 10.71 19.41 2.33
C GLN A 151 10.28 20.52 1.36
N LEU A 152 9.23 20.29 0.58
CA LEU A 152 8.63 21.30 -0.30
C LEU A 152 7.45 22.03 0.32
N MET A 153 6.81 21.41 1.33
CA MET A 153 5.58 21.91 1.96
C MET A 153 5.88 22.93 3.06
N PRO A 154 5.47 24.20 2.94
CA PRO A 154 5.50 25.12 4.07
C PRO A 154 4.56 24.67 5.19
N VAL A 155 4.94 24.92 6.42
CA VAL A 155 4.07 24.69 7.60
C VAL A 155 2.73 25.41 7.44
N GLY A 156 1.64 24.72 7.81
CA GLY A 156 0.27 25.21 7.60
C GLY A 156 -0.33 24.84 6.24
N SER A 157 0.44 24.19 5.36
CA SER A 157 -0.05 23.70 4.07
C SER A 157 -0.95 22.46 4.23
N LYS A 158 -1.81 22.29 3.22
CA LYS A 158 -2.58 21.07 2.99
C LYS A 158 -2.38 20.63 1.54
N TRP A 159 -1.79 19.47 1.34
CA TRP A 159 -1.53 18.90 0.02
C TRP A 159 -2.21 17.55 -0.14
N ARG A 160 -2.45 17.22 -1.39
CA ARG A 160 -2.75 15.84 -1.79
C ARG A 160 -1.53 15.31 -2.54
N LEU A 161 -1.01 14.18 -2.11
CA LEU A 161 0.14 13.53 -2.70
C LEU A 161 -0.32 12.30 -3.48
N PHE A 162 0.29 12.06 -4.64
CA PHE A 162 0.09 10.88 -5.46
C PHE A 162 1.48 10.29 -5.68
N ILE A 163 1.74 9.16 -5.04
CA ILE A 163 3.08 8.64 -4.86
C ILE A 163 3.22 7.37 -5.70
N PRO A 164 4.11 7.33 -6.70
CA PRO A 164 4.40 6.11 -7.44
C PRO A 164 5.01 5.06 -6.51
N SER A 165 4.85 3.80 -6.84
CA SER A 165 5.24 2.67 -5.97
C SER A 165 6.72 2.69 -5.58
N ASN A 166 7.61 3.09 -6.49
CA ASN A 166 9.06 3.20 -6.22
C ASN A 166 9.43 4.28 -5.19
N LEU A 167 8.56 5.24 -4.94
CA LEU A 167 8.69 6.24 -3.88
C LEU A 167 7.85 5.91 -2.64
N ALA A 168 7.21 4.74 -2.63
CA ALA A 168 6.41 4.21 -1.52
C ALA A 168 7.02 2.88 -1.02
N TYR A 169 6.31 1.77 -1.13
CA TYR A 169 6.74 0.47 -0.62
C TYR A 169 7.28 -0.48 -1.71
N GLY A 170 7.29 -0.06 -2.97
CA GLY A 170 7.90 -0.78 -4.09
C GLY A 170 7.40 -2.21 -4.24
N GLU A 171 8.35 -3.10 -4.57
CA GLU A 171 8.10 -4.52 -4.78
C GLU A 171 7.84 -5.32 -3.50
N HIS A 172 7.96 -4.70 -2.33
CA HIS A 172 7.73 -5.38 -1.06
C HIS A 172 6.30 -5.23 -0.56
N GLY A 173 5.63 -4.10 -0.88
CA GLY A 173 4.35 -3.74 -0.29
C GLY A 173 4.47 -3.44 1.21
N ALA A 174 3.34 -3.37 1.92
CA ALA A 174 3.33 -3.19 3.37
C ALA A 174 2.13 -3.90 4.01
N GLY A 175 2.40 -4.93 4.81
CA GLY A 175 1.38 -5.76 5.44
C GLY A 175 0.40 -6.33 4.41
N ASP A 176 -0.83 -6.59 4.86
CA ASP A 176 -1.91 -7.09 3.99
C ASP A 176 -2.66 -5.96 3.27
N ALA A 177 -2.42 -4.70 3.67
CA ALA A 177 -3.19 -3.56 3.20
C ALA A 177 -2.61 -2.89 1.94
N ILE A 178 -1.30 -2.97 1.73
CA ILE A 178 -0.62 -2.36 0.57
C ILE A 178 0.08 -3.44 -0.23
N GLU A 179 -0.55 -3.84 -1.30
CA GLU A 179 0.05 -4.80 -2.21
C GLU A 179 1.32 -4.25 -2.87
N ARG A 180 2.16 -5.16 -3.32
CA ARG A 180 3.41 -4.85 -4.03
C ARG A 180 3.12 -3.99 -5.26
N ASN A 181 4.02 -3.06 -5.56
CA ASN A 181 3.93 -2.10 -6.68
C ASN A 181 2.70 -1.20 -6.68
N SER A 182 2.02 -1.03 -5.53
CA SER A 182 0.89 -0.12 -5.42
C SER A 182 1.33 1.34 -5.41
N ALA A 183 0.73 2.16 -6.27
CA ALA A 183 0.77 3.61 -6.13
C ALA A 183 -0.19 4.06 -5.02
N LEU A 184 0.19 5.09 -4.28
CA LEU A 184 -0.55 5.55 -3.11
C LEU A 184 -1.06 6.98 -3.28
N VAL A 185 -2.20 7.25 -2.66
CA VAL A 185 -2.76 8.60 -2.54
C VAL A 185 -2.83 8.97 -1.08
N PHE A 186 -2.24 10.11 -0.72
CA PHE A 186 -2.39 10.70 0.59
C PHE A 186 -3.12 12.03 0.47
N ALA A 187 -4.27 12.13 1.09
CA ALA A 187 -4.93 13.40 1.32
C ALA A 187 -4.58 13.85 2.74
N SER A 188 -3.95 15.02 2.87
CA SER A 188 -3.83 15.63 4.18
C SER A 188 -5.11 16.39 4.50
N PHE A 189 -5.80 16.04 5.58
CA PHE A 189 -6.92 16.80 6.13
C PHE A 189 -6.42 18.02 6.92
N PRO A 190 -7.29 19.01 7.22
CA PRO A 190 -6.88 20.31 7.73
C PRO A 190 -6.35 20.23 9.16
N SER A 191 -5.15 19.73 9.31
CA SER A 191 -4.39 19.88 10.53
C SER A 191 -2.98 20.24 10.13
N MET A 192 -2.50 21.27 10.72
CA MET A 192 -1.21 21.87 10.47
C MET A 192 -0.11 20.81 10.49
N ILE A 193 0.73 20.79 9.44
CA ILE A 193 2.11 20.36 9.63
C ILE A 193 2.67 21.37 10.64
N THR A 194 2.83 20.94 11.87
CA THR A 194 3.50 21.74 12.88
C THR A 194 4.92 21.25 13.00
N PHE A 195 5.82 22.16 12.81
CA PHE A 195 7.23 21.99 12.99
C PHE A 195 7.54 21.99 14.49
N HIS A 196 8.26 20.99 14.99
CA HIS A 196 8.90 21.05 16.29
C HIS A 196 10.41 21.05 16.02
N PRO A 197 11.05 22.23 15.99
CA PRO A 197 12.50 22.25 16.07
C PRO A 197 12.90 21.53 17.35
N LEU A 198 13.86 20.62 17.26
CA LEU A 198 14.53 20.11 18.45
C LEU A 198 15.13 21.35 19.12
N SER A 199 14.47 21.84 20.14
CA SER A 199 15.09 22.80 21.05
C SER A 199 16.25 22.08 21.72
N TYR A 200 17.44 22.23 21.16
CA TYR A 200 18.66 22.05 21.92
C TYR A 200 18.61 23.10 23.02
N GLY A 201 18.24 22.67 24.21
CA GLY A 201 18.43 23.46 25.42
C GLY A 201 19.90 23.75 25.61
N ILE A 202 20.32 24.92 25.14
CA ILE A 202 21.49 25.58 25.70
C ILE A 202 20.92 26.40 26.85
N GLU A 203 20.81 25.78 28.01
CA GLU A 203 20.83 26.54 29.24
C GLU A 203 22.16 27.29 29.29
N LYS A 204 22.12 28.56 28.94
CA LYS A 204 23.19 29.49 29.32
C LYS A 204 23.07 29.66 30.84
N ASN A 205 23.86 28.89 31.58
CA ASN A 205 24.19 29.23 32.97
C ASN A 205 24.68 30.68 32.98
N LYS A 206 23.87 31.56 33.53
CA LYS A 206 24.37 32.88 34.03
C LYS A 206 24.95 32.61 35.42
N VAL A 207 26.25 32.82 35.51
CA VAL A 207 26.95 33.19 36.74
C VAL A 207 26.64 34.66 37.07
#